data_2b2015ccfc54ee89a2b5603462fb2b77
#
_entry.id   2b2015ccfc54ee89a2b5603462fb2b77
#
_cell.length_a   1.000
_cell.length_b   1.000
_cell.length_c   1.000
_cell.angle_alpha   90.00
_cell.angle_beta   90.00
_cell.angle_gamma   90.00
#
_symmetry.space_group_name_H-M   'P 1'
#
loop_
_entity.id
_entity.type
_entity.pdbx_description
1 polymer ?
#
loop_
_entity_poly.entity_id
_entity_poly.type
_entity_poly.pdbx_seq_one_letter_code
_entity_poly.pdbx_strand_id
1 'polypeptide(L)'
;MSEADVEAFGARDVVDDLTAAGLLRRRPAGWFAVPQLDGEVTPESAHVSVSLRGGVGEQVMIVDVTDGRLLGTVDAARAMSQVHDGAVYIHQGEYFVVQALDLDDYVALVAPEQPDYSTQARSTTDITILGKPHELVNPSPGLWVASVDVEVIDRVTGYVVRLSDGTVSEHIPLDLPEQRLVTRAVAYTIDPMVLDELGITAGEIPGALHAAEHAAIGLLPLLATCDRWDIGGVSTALHPDTMLP
;
A
#
# COMPACT_ATOMS: atom_id res chain seq x y z
N MET A 1 -8.00 -5.63 -26.34
CA MET A 1 -7.61 -6.83 -25.57
C MET A 1 -7.88 -8.06 -26.44
N SER A 2 -6.89 -8.90 -26.67
CA SER A 2 -7.04 -10.15 -27.41
C SER A 2 -7.54 -11.30 -26.54
N GLU A 3 -7.91 -12.44 -27.14
CA GLU A 3 -8.29 -13.66 -26.41
C GLU A 3 -7.12 -14.14 -25.52
N ALA A 4 -5.89 -14.09 -26.06
CA ALA A 4 -4.68 -14.47 -25.31
C ALA A 4 -4.44 -13.57 -24.09
N ASP A 5 -4.73 -12.26 -24.21
CA ASP A 5 -4.63 -11.35 -23.06
C ASP A 5 -5.66 -11.69 -21.98
N VAL A 6 -6.90 -12.00 -22.40
CA VAL A 6 -7.99 -12.36 -21.46
C VAL A 6 -7.65 -13.62 -20.68
N GLU A 7 -7.04 -14.62 -21.33
CA GLU A 7 -6.56 -15.84 -20.67
C GLU A 7 -5.38 -15.56 -19.75
N ALA A 8 -4.39 -14.81 -20.22
CA ALA A 8 -3.17 -14.51 -19.46
C ALA A 8 -3.47 -13.75 -18.17
N PHE A 9 -4.47 -12.85 -18.18
CA PHE A 9 -4.88 -12.05 -17.01
C PHE A 9 -6.04 -12.66 -16.21
N GLY A 10 -6.59 -13.81 -16.62
CA GLY A 10 -7.76 -14.40 -15.97
C GLY A 10 -9.00 -13.48 -15.98
N ALA A 11 -9.10 -12.62 -16.99
CA ALA A 11 -10.06 -11.53 -17.01
C ALA A 11 -11.39 -11.86 -17.70
N ARG A 12 -11.74 -13.15 -17.88
CA ARG A 12 -12.92 -13.58 -18.62
C ARG A 12 -14.21 -12.96 -18.08
N ASP A 13 -14.47 -13.13 -16.78
CA ASP A 13 -15.71 -12.68 -16.15
C ASP A 13 -15.86 -11.16 -16.26
N VAL A 14 -14.78 -10.41 -16.00
CA VAL A 14 -14.78 -8.94 -16.11
C VAL A 14 -15.06 -8.47 -17.54
N VAL A 15 -14.48 -9.14 -18.53
CA VAL A 15 -14.69 -8.81 -19.95
C VAL A 15 -16.11 -9.13 -20.39
N ASP A 16 -16.70 -10.23 -19.90
CA ASP A 16 -18.08 -10.59 -20.18
C ASP A 16 -19.06 -9.61 -19.54
N ASP A 17 -18.83 -9.20 -18.29
CA ASP A 17 -19.62 -8.18 -17.58
C ASP A 17 -19.55 -6.82 -18.28
N LEU A 18 -18.36 -6.35 -18.65
CA LEU A 18 -18.18 -5.09 -19.37
C LEU A 18 -18.81 -5.14 -20.79
N THR A 19 -18.82 -6.33 -21.41
CA THR A 19 -19.48 -6.53 -22.70
C THR A 19 -21.00 -6.49 -22.55
N ALA A 20 -21.52 -7.11 -21.49
CA ALA A 20 -22.95 -7.08 -21.17
C ALA A 20 -23.42 -5.67 -20.81
N ALA A 21 -22.59 -4.89 -20.13
CA ALA A 21 -22.82 -3.47 -19.84
C ALA A 21 -22.70 -2.54 -21.07
N GLY A 22 -22.28 -3.06 -22.24
CA GLY A 22 -22.11 -2.27 -23.45
C GLY A 22 -20.86 -1.40 -23.48
N LEU A 23 -19.97 -1.54 -22.51
CA LEU A 23 -18.70 -0.79 -22.43
C LEU A 23 -17.61 -1.39 -23.32
N LEU A 24 -17.70 -2.70 -23.61
CA LEU A 24 -16.85 -3.39 -24.57
C LEU A 24 -17.68 -3.96 -25.70
N ARG A 25 -17.07 -4.02 -26.90
CA ARG A 25 -17.61 -4.70 -28.08
C ARG A 25 -16.64 -5.76 -28.57
N ARG A 26 -17.14 -6.98 -28.69
CA ARG A 26 -16.39 -8.08 -29.29
C ARG A 26 -16.29 -7.92 -30.81
N ARG A 27 -15.08 -8.13 -31.37
CA ARG A 27 -14.77 -8.21 -32.79
C ARG A 27 -13.88 -9.43 -33.06
N PRO A 28 -13.65 -9.83 -34.31
CA PRO A 28 -12.80 -11.00 -34.59
C PRO A 28 -11.40 -10.94 -33.99
N ALA A 29 -10.83 -9.74 -33.82
CA ALA A 29 -9.50 -9.53 -33.24
C ALA A 29 -9.49 -9.38 -31.71
N GLY A 30 -10.66 -9.46 -31.03
CA GLY A 30 -10.77 -9.31 -29.58
C GLY A 30 -11.84 -8.31 -29.16
N TRP A 31 -11.67 -7.74 -27.97
CA TRP A 31 -12.58 -6.74 -27.37
C TRP A 31 -12.03 -5.34 -27.51
N PHE A 32 -12.92 -4.41 -27.79
CA PHE A 32 -12.63 -3.00 -28.01
C PHE A 32 -13.57 -2.15 -27.17
N ALA A 33 -13.06 -1.10 -26.55
CA ALA A 33 -13.86 -0.15 -25.82
C ALA A 33 -14.88 0.53 -26.75
N VAL A 34 -16.09 0.74 -26.26
CA VAL A 34 -17.13 1.49 -26.95
C VAL A 34 -16.98 2.94 -26.53
N PRO A 35 -16.75 3.88 -27.47
CA PRO A 35 -16.71 5.30 -27.13
C PRO A 35 -18.07 5.72 -26.55
N GLN A 36 -18.06 6.32 -25.37
CA GLN A 36 -19.27 6.88 -24.78
C GLN A 36 -19.45 8.32 -25.26
N LEU A 37 -20.64 8.67 -25.68
CA LEU A 37 -20.97 9.99 -26.26
C LEU A 37 -21.00 11.12 -25.20
N ASP A 38 -21.04 10.75 -23.92
CA ASP A 38 -21.19 11.71 -22.81
C ASP A 38 -19.88 12.08 -22.11
N GLY A 39 -18.73 11.79 -22.71
CA GLY A 39 -17.45 12.44 -22.35
C GLY A 39 -16.69 11.86 -21.18
N GLU A 40 -17.16 10.82 -20.47
CA GLU A 40 -16.51 10.38 -19.26
C GLU A 40 -15.36 9.36 -19.46
N VAL A 41 -15.36 8.51 -20.48
CA VAL A 41 -14.23 7.60 -20.73
C VAL A 41 -14.00 7.38 -22.22
N THR A 42 -12.96 7.99 -22.77
CA THR A 42 -12.42 7.57 -24.08
C THR A 42 -11.42 6.42 -23.88
N PRO A 43 -11.17 5.58 -24.91
CA PRO A 43 -10.11 4.57 -24.83
C PRO A 43 -8.73 5.14 -24.46
N GLU A 44 -8.47 6.40 -24.82
CA GLU A 44 -7.24 7.13 -24.47
C GLU A 44 -7.25 7.60 -23.00
N SER A 45 -8.42 8.00 -22.46
CA SER A 45 -8.53 8.39 -21.05
C SER A 45 -8.51 7.20 -20.09
N ALA A 46 -8.89 6.01 -20.52
CA ALA A 46 -8.84 4.79 -19.69
C ALA A 46 -7.41 4.45 -19.25
N HIS A 47 -6.41 4.70 -20.09
CA HIS A 47 -5.00 4.50 -19.70
C HIS A 47 -4.52 5.54 -18.71
N VAL A 48 -4.98 6.77 -18.82
CA VAL A 48 -4.60 7.88 -17.94
C VAL A 48 -5.24 7.72 -16.56
N SER A 49 -6.44 7.12 -16.50
CA SER A 49 -7.17 6.91 -15.24
C SER A 49 -6.66 5.70 -14.42
N VAL A 50 -5.85 4.81 -15.03
CA VAL A 50 -5.26 3.68 -14.31
C VAL A 50 -3.93 4.09 -13.68
N SER A 51 -3.93 4.26 -12.36
CA SER A 51 -2.69 4.43 -11.61
C SER A 51 -2.00 3.08 -11.45
N LEU A 52 -0.74 2.99 -11.89
CA LEU A 52 0.08 1.80 -11.67
C LEU A 52 0.65 1.70 -10.26
N ARG A 53 0.58 2.77 -9.48
CA ARG A 53 1.14 2.88 -8.12
C ARG A 53 0.11 3.22 -7.06
N GLY A 54 -1.03 3.75 -7.47
CA GLY A 54 -2.17 4.00 -6.59
C GLY A 54 -3.05 2.77 -6.52
N GLY A 55 -3.64 2.48 -5.38
CA GLY A 55 -4.71 1.50 -5.27
C GLY A 55 -5.84 1.84 -6.25
N VAL A 56 -6.63 0.86 -6.62
CA VAL A 56 -7.91 1.09 -7.28
C VAL A 56 -8.79 1.77 -6.23
N GLY A 57 -8.72 3.09 -6.14
CA GLY A 57 -9.37 3.86 -5.09
C GLY A 57 -9.61 5.30 -5.51
N GLU A 58 -10.50 5.91 -4.79
CA GLU A 58 -10.87 7.29 -4.99
C GLU A 58 -9.75 8.23 -4.53
N GLN A 59 -9.73 9.42 -5.11
CA GLN A 59 -8.76 10.47 -4.79
C GLN A 59 -9.38 11.41 -3.76
N VAL A 60 -8.69 11.64 -2.67
CA VAL A 60 -9.05 12.66 -1.68
C VAL A 60 -8.53 14.01 -2.16
N MET A 61 -9.42 14.98 -2.31
CA MET A 61 -9.10 16.36 -2.66
C MET A 61 -8.58 17.11 -1.43
N ILE A 62 -7.47 17.82 -1.58
CA ILE A 62 -6.91 18.68 -0.53
C ILE A 62 -7.29 20.11 -0.81
N VAL A 63 -8.14 20.70 0.03
CA VAL A 63 -8.77 22.00 -0.19
C VAL A 63 -8.38 22.98 0.92
N ASP A 64 -7.84 24.13 0.53
CA ASP A 64 -7.60 25.25 1.46
C ASP A 64 -8.92 25.89 1.88
N VAL A 65 -9.20 25.86 3.18
CA VAL A 65 -10.46 26.40 3.73
C VAL A 65 -10.57 27.93 3.64
N THR A 66 -9.46 28.63 3.42
CA THR A 66 -9.45 30.10 3.43
C THR A 66 -10.00 30.70 2.16
N ASP A 67 -9.79 30.04 1.02
CA ASP A 67 -10.22 30.52 -0.30
C ASP A 67 -10.93 29.45 -1.17
N GLY A 68 -11.05 28.23 -0.67
CA GLY A 68 -11.66 27.10 -1.38
C GLY A 68 -10.78 26.53 -2.50
N ARG A 69 -9.51 26.88 -2.55
CA ARG A 69 -8.59 26.44 -3.60
C ARG A 69 -8.23 24.96 -3.44
N LEU A 70 -8.34 24.21 -4.53
CA LEU A 70 -7.80 22.86 -4.62
C LEU A 70 -6.27 22.92 -4.70
N LEU A 71 -5.59 22.38 -3.71
CA LEU A 71 -4.14 22.28 -3.68
C LEU A 71 -3.63 21.07 -4.48
N GLY A 72 -4.32 19.95 -4.38
CA GLY A 72 -3.95 18.71 -5.03
C GLY A 72 -4.85 17.56 -4.62
N THR A 73 -4.44 16.35 -4.97
CA THR A 73 -5.13 15.14 -4.58
C THR A 73 -4.13 14.12 -4.00
N VAL A 74 -4.62 13.22 -3.17
CA VAL A 74 -3.88 12.08 -2.62
C VAL A 74 -4.75 10.84 -2.69
N ASP A 75 -4.15 9.68 -2.95
CA ASP A 75 -4.89 8.41 -2.93
C ASP A 75 -5.54 8.19 -1.57
N ALA A 76 -6.80 7.73 -1.55
CA ALA A 76 -7.55 7.50 -0.30
C ALA A 76 -6.79 6.59 0.67
N ALA A 77 -6.07 5.59 0.15
CA ALA A 77 -5.20 4.71 0.94
C ALA A 77 -4.08 5.47 1.67
N ARG A 78 -3.56 6.53 1.08
CA ARG A 78 -2.49 7.36 1.67
C ARG A 78 -3.02 8.55 2.48
N ALA A 79 -4.26 8.95 2.24
CA ALA A 79 -4.85 10.10 2.90
C ALA A 79 -4.81 9.97 4.42
N MET A 80 -5.12 8.78 4.94
CA MET A 80 -5.12 8.51 6.38
C MET A 80 -3.74 8.65 7.04
N SER A 81 -2.66 8.50 6.30
CA SER A 81 -1.29 8.69 6.82
C SER A 81 -0.71 10.07 6.52
N GLN A 82 -1.20 10.77 5.49
CA GLN A 82 -0.60 12.01 5.01
C GLN A 82 -1.42 13.26 5.35
N VAL A 83 -2.75 13.14 5.35
CA VAL A 83 -3.68 14.27 5.53
C VAL A 83 -4.76 13.96 6.57
N HIS A 84 -4.44 13.16 7.59
CA HIS A 84 -5.29 12.95 8.76
C HIS A 84 -5.50 14.24 9.55
N ASP A 85 -6.52 14.28 10.39
CA ASP A 85 -6.78 15.41 11.27
C ASP A 85 -5.53 15.79 12.09
N GLY A 86 -5.16 17.06 12.06
CA GLY A 86 -3.98 17.59 12.75
C GLY A 86 -2.65 17.35 12.03
N ALA A 87 -2.62 16.70 10.86
CA ALA A 87 -1.39 16.52 10.10
C ALA A 87 -0.83 17.86 9.60
N VAL A 88 0.51 18.00 9.65
CA VAL A 88 1.21 19.08 8.94
C VAL A 88 1.44 18.63 7.51
N TYR A 89 0.80 19.32 6.58
CA TYR A 89 0.90 19.08 5.15
C TYR A 89 1.72 20.18 4.46
N ILE A 90 2.61 19.80 3.56
CA ILE A 90 3.46 20.73 2.82
C ILE A 90 3.10 20.66 1.35
N HIS A 91 2.69 21.79 0.78
CA HIS A 91 2.40 21.91 -0.63
C HIS A 91 3.23 23.02 -1.26
N GLN A 92 4.09 22.67 -2.23
CA GLN A 92 4.97 23.62 -2.97
C GLN A 92 5.80 24.54 -2.05
N GLY A 93 6.17 24.06 -0.86
CA GLY A 93 6.95 24.82 0.12
C GLY A 93 6.12 25.65 1.10
N GLU A 94 4.81 25.69 0.95
CA GLU A 94 3.88 26.28 1.92
C GLU A 94 3.39 25.24 2.91
N TYR A 95 3.21 25.64 4.16
CA TYR A 95 2.77 24.77 5.25
C TYR A 95 1.28 24.96 5.52
N PHE A 96 0.64 23.83 5.75
CA PHE A 96 -0.78 23.76 6.10
C PHE A 96 -0.96 22.80 7.28
N VAL A 97 -1.99 23.03 8.08
CA VAL A 97 -2.45 22.05 9.08
C VAL A 97 -3.82 21.52 8.62
N VAL A 98 -3.96 20.19 8.61
CA VAL A 98 -5.21 19.53 8.26
C VAL A 98 -6.21 19.73 9.40
N GLN A 99 -7.35 20.33 9.08
CA GLN A 99 -8.44 20.58 10.03
C GLN A 99 -9.40 19.41 10.11
N ALA A 100 -9.66 18.75 8.98
CA ALA A 100 -10.52 17.59 8.89
C ALA A 100 -10.20 16.75 7.66
N LEU A 101 -10.23 15.42 7.82
CA LEU A 101 -10.26 14.44 6.75
C LEU A 101 -11.65 13.80 6.68
N ASP A 102 -12.38 14.08 5.61
CA ASP A 102 -13.67 13.46 5.31
C ASP A 102 -13.45 12.35 4.27
N LEU A 103 -13.60 11.10 4.72
CA LEU A 103 -13.43 9.92 3.86
C LEU A 103 -14.72 9.58 3.09
N ASP A 104 -15.88 10.08 3.50
CA ASP A 104 -17.15 9.86 2.81
C ASP A 104 -17.25 10.79 1.58
N ASP A 105 -16.85 12.05 1.75
CA ASP A 105 -16.84 13.05 0.66
C ASP A 105 -15.49 13.12 -0.07
N TYR A 106 -14.49 12.35 0.36
CA TYR A 106 -13.13 12.35 -0.21
C TYR A 106 -12.47 13.73 -0.24
N VAL A 107 -12.53 14.44 0.88
CA VAL A 107 -11.97 15.79 1.02
C VAL A 107 -11.13 15.89 2.30
N ALA A 108 -9.94 16.45 2.18
CA ALA A 108 -9.13 16.92 3.29
C ALA A 108 -9.14 18.45 3.31
N LEU A 109 -9.63 19.03 4.38
CA LEU A 109 -9.69 20.47 4.60
C LEU A 109 -8.41 20.91 5.32
N VAL A 110 -7.69 21.87 4.74
CA VAL A 110 -6.43 22.35 5.28
C VAL A 110 -6.46 23.88 5.46
N ALA A 111 -5.75 24.40 6.47
CA ALA A 111 -5.57 25.83 6.67
C ALA A 111 -4.07 26.19 6.59
N PRO A 112 -3.71 27.34 5.97
CA PRO A 112 -2.35 27.85 6.00
C PRO A 112 -1.88 28.10 7.43
N GLU A 113 -0.80 27.46 7.85
CA GLU A 113 -0.18 27.63 9.15
C GLU A 113 1.31 27.30 9.06
N GLN A 114 2.13 27.96 9.88
CA GLN A 114 3.57 27.67 9.95
C GLN A 114 3.91 27.11 11.35
N PRO A 115 3.62 25.82 11.62
CA PRO A 115 3.98 25.20 12.87
C PRO A 115 5.51 25.06 13.00
N ASP A 116 6.03 25.15 14.21
CA ASP A 116 7.41 24.86 14.56
C ASP A 116 7.67 23.36 14.83
N TYR A 117 6.73 22.52 14.45
CA TYR A 117 6.75 21.07 14.59
C TYR A 117 6.36 20.39 13.28
N SER A 118 6.63 19.10 13.22
CA SER A 118 6.12 18.20 12.18
C SER A 118 5.28 17.08 12.77
N THR A 119 4.48 16.43 11.96
CA THR A 119 3.68 15.28 12.36
C THR A 119 4.09 14.04 11.59
N GLN A 120 3.99 12.88 12.25
CA GLN A 120 4.28 11.60 11.63
C GLN A 120 3.21 10.58 12.07
N ALA A 121 2.44 10.07 11.12
CA ALA A 121 1.47 9.02 11.36
C ALA A 121 2.13 7.76 11.94
N ARG A 122 1.39 7.04 12.75
CA ARG A 122 1.73 5.74 13.31
C ARG A 122 0.66 4.74 12.89
N SER A 123 1.08 3.66 12.27
CA SER A 123 0.20 2.57 11.88
C SER A 123 0.64 1.25 12.50
N THR A 124 -0.31 0.34 12.54
CA THR A 124 -0.08 -1.08 12.80
C THR A 124 -0.45 -1.86 11.55
N THR A 125 0.37 -2.83 11.19
CA THR A 125 0.15 -3.67 10.02
C THR A 125 0.11 -5.13 10.47
N ASP A 126 -1.00 -5.80 10.18
CA ASP A 126 -1.17 -7.22 10.39
C ASP A 126 -1.20 -7.94 9.05
N ILE A 127 -0.48 -9.05 8.93
CA ILE A 127 -0.43 -9.88 7.71
C ILE A 127 -0.86 -11.30 8.06
N THR A 128 -1.86 -11.78 7.34
CA THR A 128 -2.36 -13.15 7.47
C THR A 128 -2.14 -13.91 6.17
N ILE A 129 -1.52 -15.08 6.24
CA ILE A 129 -1.33 -15.97 5.09
C ILE A 129 -2.66 -16.64 4.75
N LEU A 130 -3.08 -16.57 3.49
CA LEU A 130 -4.32 -17.14 2.99
C LEU A 130 -4.04 -18.47 2.26
N GLY A 131 -4.66 -19.54 2.73
CA GLY A 131 -4.62 -20.84 2.06
C GLY A 131 -3.25 -21.51 2.05
N LYS A 132 -2.93 -22.22 0.95
CA LYS A 132 -1.67 -22.94 0.79
C LYS A 132 -0.71 -22.15 -0.10
N PRO A 133 0.61 -22.33 0.09
CA PRO A 133 1.60 -21.75 -0.82
C PRO A 133 1.36 -22.17 -2.27
N HIS A 134 1.50 -21.23 -3.21
CA HIS A 134 1.47 -21.51 -4.64
C HIS A 134 2.75 -22.23 -5.08
N GLU A 135 3.87 -21.82 -4.53
CA GLU A 135 5.18 -22.38 -4.77
C GLU A 135 5.95 -22.42 -3.45
N LEU A 136 6.65 -23.51 -3.22
CA LEU A 136 7.53 -23.69 -2.06
C LEU A 136 8.86 -24.23 -2.56
N VAL A 137 9.94 -23.54 -2.27
CA VAL A 137 11.30 -23.91 -2.62
C VAL A 137 12.18 -23.95 -1.38
N ASN A 138 13.21 -24.81 -1.41
CA ASN A 138 14.24 -24.88 -0.40
C ASN A 138 15.59 -24.58 -1.06
N PRO A 139 16.00 -23.28 -1.11
CA PRO A 139 17.22 -22.89 -1.80
C PRO A 139 18.50 -23.33 -1.08
N SER A 140 18.41 -23.58 0.22
CA SER A 140 19.50 -24.13 1.04
C SER A 140 18.94 -24.89 2.24
N PRO A 141 19.68 -25.83 2.84
CA PRO A 141 19.24 -26.51 4.05
C PRO A 141 18.82 -25.51 5.13
N GLY A 142 17.63 -25.73 5.70
CA GLY A 142 17.09 -24.89 6.76
C GLY A 142 16.50 -23.54 6.31
N LEU A 143 16.40 -23.27 5.00
CA LEU A 143 15.73 -22.09 4.45
C LEU A 143 14.62 -22.51 3.51
N TRP A 144 13.39 -22.10 3.77
CA TRP A 144 12.24 -22.29 2.90
C TRP A 144 11.71 -20.95 2.44
N VAL A 145 11.39 -20.86 1.15
CA VAL A 145 10.81 -19.67 0.50
C VAL A 145 9.54 -20.09 -0.19
N ALA A 146 8.49 -19.33 0.02
CA ALA A 146 7.16 -19.61 -0.53
C ALA A 146 6.53 -18.38 -1.17
N SER A 147 5.82 -18.58 -2.28
CA SER A 147 4.87 -17.60 -2.80
C SER A 147 3.50 -17.87 -2.19
N VAL A 148 2.94 -16.89 -1.51
CA VAL A 148 1.69 -17.02 -0.74
C VAL A 148 0.74 -15.87 -1.06
N ASP A 149 -0.57 -16.11 -0.98
CA ASP A 149 -1.55 -15.05 -0.91
C ASP A 149 -1.67 -14.59 0.54
N VAL A 150 -1.78 -13.28 0.74
CA VAL A 150 -1.90 -12.67 2.06
C VAL A 150 -3.01 -11.64 2.10
N GLU A 151 -3.66 -11.51 3.25
CA GLU A 151 -4.44 -10.35 3.62
C GLU A 151 -3.58 -9.45 4.48
N VAL A 152 -3.43 -8.20 4.06
CA VAL A 152 -2.76 -7.14 4.80
C VAL A 152 -3.80 -6.22 5.37
N ILE A 153 -3.80 -6.03 6.69
CA ILE A 153 -4.66 -5.07 7.38
C ILE A 153 -3.75 -3.98 7.93
N ASP A 154 -3.91 -2.77 7.40
CA ASP A 154 -3.19 -1.58 7.88
C ASP A 154 -4.16 -0.63 8.57
N ARG A 155 -3.77 -0.10 9.73
CA ARG A 155 -4.55 0.86 10.51
C ARG A 155 -3.66 1.98 11.00
N VAL A 156 -4.00 3.22 10.66
CA VAL A 156 -3.40 4.40 11.28
C VAL A 156 -4.02 4.58 12.67
N THR A 157 -3.23 4.37 13.70
CA THR A 157 -3.69 4.39 15.10
C THR A 157 -3.50 5.75 15.78
N GLY A 158 -2.74 6.64 15.14
CA GLY A 158 -2.45 7.96 15.68
C GLY A 158 -1.28 8.61 14.96
N TYR A 159 -0.80 9.69 15.53
CA TYR A 159 0.41 10.35 15.06
C TYR A 159 1.25 10.91 16.21
N VAL A 160 2.51 11.16 15.95
CA VAL A 160 3.42 11.85 16.86
C VAL A 160 3.68 13.26 16.38
N VAL A 161 3.73 14.19 17.31
CA VAL A 161 4.21 15.55 17.10
C VAL A 161 5.71 15.58 17.40
N ARG A 162 6.49 16.02 16.44
CA ARG A 162 7.95 16.07 16.52
C ARG A 162 8.43 17.51 16.40
N LEU A 163 9.11 17.99 17.42
CA LEU A 163 9.71 19.32 17.45
C LEU A 163 10.91 19.42 16.49
N SER A 164 11.35 20.64 16.21
CA SER A 164 12.48 20.93 15.30
C SER A 164 13.80 20.32 15.75
N ASP A 165 13.98 20.02 17.04
CA ASP A 165 15.14 19.32 17.60
C ASP A 165 15.07 17.79 17.46
N GLY A 166 13.96 17.27 16.87
CA GLY A 166 13.67 15.84 16.71
C GLY A 166 12.99 15.18 17.89
N THR A 167 12.77 15.90 19.01
CA THR A 167 12.07 15.38 20.19
C THR A 167 10.61 15.12 19.88
N VAL A 168 10.10 13.96 20.31
CA VAL A 168 8.65 13.66 20.26
C VAL A 168 8.01 14.32 21.49
N SER A 169 7.11 15.27 21.23
CA SER A 169 6.42 16.01 22.30
C SER A 169 5.09 15.36 22.69
N GLU A 170 4.37 14.82 21.72
CA GLU A 170 3.03 14.26 21.94
C GLU A 170 2.78 13.02 21.08
N HIS A 171 1.90 12.15 21.59
CA HIS A 171 1.28 11.04 20.87
C HIS A 171 -0.22 11.27 20.86
N ILE A 172 -0.79 11.48 19.69
CA ILE A 172 -2.22 11.78 19.52
C ILE A 172 -2.88 10.58 18.84
N PRO A 173 -3.88 9.94 19.49
CA PRO A 173 -4.60 8.84 18.89
C PRO A 173 -5.53 9.33 17.78
N LEU A 174 -5.74 8.47 16.76
CA LEU A 174 -6.74 8.65 15.70
C LEU A 174 -7.64 7.43 15.66
N ASP A 175 -8.90 7.64 15.34
CA ASP A 175 -9.87 6.58 15.09
C ASP A 175 -10.20 6.56 13.59
N LEU A 176 -9.33 5.93 12.82
CA LEU A 176 -9.46 5.80 11.37
C LEU A 176 -9.79 4.36 11.00
N PRO A 177 -10.50 4.14 9.87
CA PRO A 177 -10.85 2.80 9.42
C PRO A 177 -9.63 1.97 9.06
N GLU A 178 -9.77 0.65 9.14
CA GLU A 178 -8.79 -0.30 8.64
C GLU A 178 -8.78 -0.30 7.11
N GLN A 179 -7.59 -0.40 6.56
CA GLN A 179 -7.38 -0.70 5.15
C GLN A 179 -7.07 -2.19 4.99
N ARG A 180 -7.75 -2.83 4.05
CA ARG A 180 -7.55 -4.24 3.75
C ARG A 180 -7.09 -4.42 2.31
N LEU A 181 -6.01 -5.15 2.14
CA LEU A 181 -5.44 -5.48 0.85
C LEU A 181 -5.20 -6.98 0.77
N VAL A 182 -5.81 -7.64 -0.19
CA VAL A 182 -5.45 -9.01 -0.56
C VAL A 182 -4.43 -8.93 -1.69
N THR A 183 -3.26 -9.50 -1.45
CA THR A 183 -2.13 -9.43 -2.40
C THR A 183 -1.29 -10.69 -2.32
N ARG A 184 -0.19 -10.71 -3.07
CA ARG A 184 0.78 -11.81 -3.04
C ARG A 184 2.06 -11.38 -2.33
N ALA A 185 2.59 -12.28 -1.53
CA ALA A 185 3.83 -12.07 -0.80
C ALA A 185 4.83 -13.21 -1.05
N VAL A 186 6.09 -12.92 -0.78
CA VAL A 186 7.14 -13.91 -0.58
C VAL A 186 7.32 -14.07 0.91
N ALA A 187 7.01 -15.28 1.40
CA ALA A 187 7.29 -15.67 2.79
C ALA A 187 8.54 -16.54 2.81
N TYR A 188 9.40 -16.37 3.80
CA TYR A 188 10.51 -17.28 4.04
C TYR A 188 10.60 -17.58 5.53
N THR A 189 11.02 -18.81 5.82
CA THR A 189 11.27 -19.29 7.18
C THR A 189 12.67 -19.84 7.27
N ILE A 190 13.31 -19.66 8.43
CA ILE A 190 14.69 -20.07 8.68
C ILE A 190 14.68 -21.04 9.87
N ASP A 191 15.34 -22.19 9.69
CA ASP A 191 15.52 -23.14 10.80
C ASP A 191 16.35 -22.48 11.92
N PRO A 192 15.89 -22.55 13.18
CA PRO A 192 16.66 -22.05 14.32
C PRO A 192 18.09 -22.58 14.40
N MET A 193 18.35 -23.81 13.93
CA MET A 193 19.69 -24.34 13.85
C MET A 193 20.63 -23.56 12.94
N VAL A 194 20.10 -23.04 11.82
CA VAL A 194 20.88 -22.19 10.90
C VAL A 194 21.24 -20.87 11.57
N LEU A 195 20.31 -20.30 12.33
CA LEU A 195 20.56 -19.08 13.10
C LEU A 195 21.64 -19.29 14.18
N ASP A 196 21.58 -20.43 14.87
CA ASP A 196 22.59 -20.80 15.87
C ASP A 196 23.99 -21.04 15.25
N GLU A 197 24.05 -21.72 14.10
CA GLU A 197 25.30 -21.90 13.33
C GLU A 197 25.91 -20.57 12.89
N LEU A 198 25.09 -19.55 12.61
CA LEU A 198 25.52 -18.19 12.31
C LEU A 198 25.90 -17.37 13.54
N GLY A 199 25.74 -17.95 14.75
CA GLY A 199 26.03 -17.31 16.03
C GLY A 199 24.97 -16.30 16.48
N ILE A 200 23.75 -16.37 15.92
CA ILE A 200 22.63 -15.51 16.29
C ILE A 200 21.94 -16.12 17.52
N THR A 201 22.03 -15.45 18.63
CA THR A 201 21.39 -15.90 19.88
C THR A 201 19.88 -15.68 19.84
N ALA A 202 19.14 -16.44 20.66
CA ALA A 202 17.66 -16.32 20.71
C ALA A 202 17.17 -14.89 20.97
N GLY A 203 17.90 -14.09 21.74
CA GLY A 203 17.56 -12.69 21.99
C GLY A 203 17.80 -11.76 20.80
N GLU A 204 18.65 -12.17 19.86
CA GLU A 204 19.00 -11.39 18.68
C GLU A 204 18.13 -11.75 17.46
N ILE A 205 17.41 -12.88 17.49
CA ILE A 205 16.56 -13.34 16.37
C ILE A 205 15.62 -12.25 15.88
N PRO A 206 14.83 -11.55 16.73
CA PRO A 206 13.91 -10.52 16.20
C PRO A 206 14.62 -9.43 15.43
N GLY A 207 15.77 -8.95 15.94
CA GLY A 207 16.57 -7.92 15.29
C GLY A 207 17.21 -8.40 13.99
N ALA A 208 17.70 -9.64 13.96
CA ALA A 208 18.33 -10.25 12.78
C ALA A 208 17.29 -10.44 11.65
N LEU A 209 16.10 -10.94 11.97
CA LEU A 209 15.01 -11.10 11.00
C LEU A 209 14.52 -9.75 10.47
N HIS A 210 14.36 -8.76 11.34
CA HIS A 210 14.00 -7.40 10.93
C HIS A 210 15.06 -6.77 10.01
N ALA A 211 16.33 -6.96 10.30
CA ALA A 211 17.39 -6.51 9.42
C ALA A 211 17.37 -7.23 8.06
N ALA A 212 17.11 -8.53 8.04
CA ALA A 212 16.99 -9.32 6.81
C ALA A 212 15.78 -8.88 5.97
N GLU A 213 14.63 -8.61 6.60
CA GLU A 213 13.44 -8.04 5.96
C GLU A 213 13.77 -6.71 5.26
N HIS A 214 14.37 -5.76 5.97
CA HIS A 214 14.75 -4.47 5.40
C HIS A 214 15.79 -4.61 4.27
N ALA A 215 16.74 -5.54 4.39
CA ALA A 215 17.70 -5.82 3.34
C ALA A 215 17.02 -6.37 2.08
N ALA A 216 16.07 -7.30 2.24
CA ALA A 216 15.30 -7.86 1.13
C ALA A 216 14.47 -6.79 0.42
N ILE A 217 13.73 -5.96 1.17
CA ILE A 217 12.97 -4.83 0.63
C ILE A 217 13.90 -3.85 -0.13
N GLY A 218 15.08 -3.56 0.42
CA GLY A 218 16.04 -2.65 -0.19
C GLY A 218 16.69 -3.19 -1.47
N LEU A 219 16.81 -4.52 -1.61
CA LEU A 219 17.42 -5.17 -2.77
C LEU A 219 16.41 -5.50 -3.87
N LEU A 220 15.13 -5.69 -3.55
CA LEU A 220 14.12 -6.11 -4.51
C LEU A 220 13.99 -5.17 -5.72
N PRO A 221 14.07 -3.84 -5.62
CA PRO A 221 14.05 -2.93 -6.77
C PRO A 221 15.19 -3.16 -7.78
N LEU A 222 16.27 -3.80 -7.38
CA LEU A 222 17.37 -4.17 -8.30
C LEU A 222 17.03 -5.36 -9.19
N LEU A 223 16.07 -6.18 -8.77
CA LEU A 223 15.65 -7.41 -9.45
C LEU A 223 14.30 -7.25 -10.15
N ALA A 224 13.40 -6.49 -9.56
CA ALA A 224 12.06 -6.19 -10.07
C ALA A 224 11.85 -4.67 -10.08
N THR A 225 11.43 -4.13 -11.22
CA THR A 225 11.19 -2.68 -11.36
C THR A 225 10.01 -2.26 -10.50
N CYS A 226 10.29 -1.71 -9.33
CA CYS A 226 9.31 -1.19 -8.38
C CYS A 226 9.94 -0.03 -7.59
N ASP A 227 9.12 0.79 -6.98
CA ASP A 227 9.59 1.75 -5.97
C ASP A 227 9.71 1.03 -4.62
N ARG A 228 10.67 1.44 -3.79
CA ARG A 228 10.81 0.90 -2.43
C ARG A 228 9.53 1.03 -1.61
N TRP A 229 8.73 2.06 -1.86
CA TRP A 229 7.48 2.33 -1.16
C TRP A 229 6.28 1.50 -1.66
N ASP A 230 6.46 0.76 -2.76
CA ASP A 230 5.45 -0.18 -3.26
C ASP A 230 5.54 -1.55 -2.57
N ILE A 231 6.54 -1.75 -1.70
CA ILE A 231 6.83 -3.00 -1.02
C ILE A 231 6.78 -2.77 0.48
N GLY A 232 6.03 -3.59 1.18
CA GLY A 232 6.02 -3.70 2.63
C GLY A 232 6.48 -5.07 3.07
N GLY A 233 6.82 -5.20 4.33
CA GLY A 233 7.18 -6.48 4.94
C GLY A 233 6.92 -6.50 6.43
N VAL A 234 6.94 -7.68 6.99
CA VAL A 234 6.88 -7.94 8.42
C VAL A 234 7.74 -9.16 8.74
N SER A 235 8.40 -9.12 9.87
CA SER A 235 9.19 -10.22 10.40
C SER A 235 8.75 -10.59 11.81
N THR A 236 8.78 -11.88 12.13
CA THR A 236 8.44 -12.39 13.45
C THR A 236 9.44 -13.45 13.88
N ALA A 237 9.79 -13.47 15.16
CA ALA A 237 10.67 -14.48 15.72
C ALA A 237 10.00 -15.86 15.84
N LEU A 238 8.68 -15.90 15.82
CA LEU A 238 7.89 -17.13 15.88
C LEU A 238 6.56 -16.90 15.18
N HIS A 239 6.40 -17.50 14.01
CA HIS A 239 5.13 -17.45 13.30
C HIS A 239 4.14 -18.46 13.90
N PRO A 240 2.89 -18.08 14.21
CA PRO A 240 1.95 -18.95 14.93
C PRO A 240 1.63 -20.26 14.18
N ASP A 241 1.60 -20.24 12.85
CA ASP A 241 1.24 -21.42 12.06
C ASP A 241 2.43 -22.33 11.74
N THR A 242 3.61 -21.78 11.55
CA THR A 242 4.81 -22.55 11.21
C THR A 242 5.63 -22.93 12.42
N MET A 243 5.48 -22.21 13.53
CA MET A 243 6.32 -22.31 14.74
C MET A 243 7.81 -22.10 14.44
N LEU A 244 8.14 -21.38 13.36
CA LEU A 244 9.47 -21.03 12.89
C LEU A 244 9.64 -19.51 12.76
N PRO A 245 10.89 -19.02 12.86
CA PRO A 245 11.22 -17.64 12.48
C PRO A 245 11.06 -17.39 11.00
#